data_e9c1f4e30621139385b7850e4d43ad2f
#
_entry.id   e9c1f4e30621139385b7850e4d43ad2f
#
_cell.length_a   1.000
_cell.length_b   1.000
_cell.length_c   1.000
_cell.angle_alpha   90.00
_cell.angle_beta   90.00
_cell.angle_gamma   90.00
#
_symmetry.space_group_name_H-M   'P 1'
#
loop_
_entity.id
_entity.type
_entity.pdbx_description
1 polymer ?
#
loop_
_entity_poly.entity_id
_entity_poly.type
_entity_poly.pdbx_seq_one_letter_code
_entity_poly.pdbx_strand_id
1 'polypeptide(L)'
;FLIGVKFFGSQYGIKSLLGSLLLSLFTTLWSKALGYGGILDYSKDISIWLSCLYGGVLSGIGMGLVMKSGSNTGGTDIIAQILARYTHITMGTSFFIVDGVIILASGFIFGIESALYAIIFCFINTVTINKVLLSMGTNYAKTVYIISDNLEEIGKDRKSVV
;
A
#
# COMPACT_ATOMS: atom_id res chain seq x y z
N PHE A 1 -4.79 13.45 8.39
CA PHE A 1 -5.72 12.70 9.24
C PHE A 1 -7.16 13.22 9.11
N LEU A 2 -7.42 14.52 9.38
CA LEU A 2 -8.77 15.12 9.31
C LEU A 2 -9.44 14.94 7.95
N ILE A 3 -8.68 15.03 6.87
CA ILE A 3 -9.17 14.79 5.51
C ILE A 3 -9.66 13.33 5.37
N GLY A 4 -8.89 12.36 5.86
CA GLY A 4 -9.26 10.95 5.81
C GLY A 4 -10.55 10.64 6.58
N VAL A 5 -10.71 11.22 7.76
CA VAL A 5 -11.94 11.07 8.57
C VAL A 5 -13.17 11.63 7.83
N LYS A 6 -13.01 12.76 7.15
CA LYS A 6 -14.10 13.38 6.36
C LYS A 6 -14.54 12.52 5.17
N PHE A 7 -13.60 11.82 4.50
CA PHE A 7 -13.89 11.02 3.31
C PHE A 7 -14.29 9.57 3.62
N PHE A 8 -13.75 8.98 4.66
CA PHE A 8 -13.90 7.54 4.98
C PHE A 8 -14.68 7.27 6.29
N GLY A 9 -15.04 8.33 7.03
CA GLY A 9 -15.82 8.23 8.25
C GLY A 9 -15.00 8.05 9.54
N SER A 10 -15.68 8.12 10.70
CA SER A 10 -15.03 8.12 12.03
C SER A 10 -14.38 6.78 12.39
N GLN A 11 -14.95 5.65 11.97
CA GLN A 11 -14.37 4.32 12.23
C GLN A 11 -13.02 4.14 11.54
N TYR A 12 -12.87 4.69 10.33
CA TYR A 12 -11.61 4.73 9.61
C TYR A 12 -10.56 5.55 10.37
N GLY A 13 -10.97 6.69 10.95
CA GLY A 13 -10.10 7.51 11.77
C GLY A 13 -9.54 6.78 13.00
N ILE A 14 -10.38 6.04 13.71
CA ILE A 14 -9.94 5.25 14.88
C ILE A 14 -8.94 4.17 14.48
N LYS A 15 -9.23 3.41 13.40
CA LYS A 15 -8.32 2.40 12.88
C LYS A 15 -6.98 2.99 12.42
N SER A 16 -7.02 4.18 11.81
CA SER A 16 -5.83 4.91 11.36
C SER A 16 -4.96 5.37 12.55
N LEU A 17 -5.57 5.88 13.63
CA LEU A 17 -4.86 6.22 14.86
C LEU A 17 -4.20 5.00 15.49
N LEU A 18 -4.94 3.89 15.62
CA LEU A 18 -4.37 2.65 16.13
C LEU A 18 -3.23 2.14 15.26
N GLY A 19 -3.39 2.21 13.93
CA GLY A 19 -2.35 1.82 12.97
C GLY A 19 -1.07 2.64 13.14
N SER A 20 -1.17 3.97 13.25
CA SER A 20 -0.01 4.84 13.44
C SER A 20 0.66 4.65 14.81
N LEU A 21 -0.11 4.43 15.88
CA LEU A 21 0.44 4.14 17.20
C LEU A 21 1.19 2.80 17.22
N LEU A 22 0.58 1.75 16.67
CA LEU A 22 1.23 0.44 16.55
C LEU A 22 2.49 0.50 15.71
N LEU A 23 2.46 1.19 14.58
CA LEU A 23 3.64 1.38 13.74
C LEU A 23 4.77 2.05 14.53
N SER A 24 4.49 3.14 15.23
CA SER A 24 5.46 3.85 16.06
C SER A 24 6.02 2.97 17.19
N LEU A 25 5.16 2.21 17.85
CA LEU A 25 5.56 1.28 18.91
C LEU A 25 6.51 0.19 18.39
N PHE A 26 6.10 -0.49 17.30
CA PHE A 26 6.92 -1.56 16.70
C PHE A 26 8.22 -1.04 16.15
N THR A 27 8.23 0.11 15.49
CA THR A 27 9.46 0.73 14.99
C THR A 27 10.43 1.03 16.13
N THR A 28 9.94 1.58 17.25
CA THR A 28 10.75 1.86 18.42
C THR A 28 11.28 0.58 19.07
N LEU A 29 10.47 -0.47 19.18
CA LEU A 29 10.88 -1.76 19.73
C LEU A 29 12.00 -2.41 18.89
N TRP A 30 11.81 -2.43 17.56
CA TRP A 30 12.81 -2.99 16.65
C TRP A 30 14.11 -2.18 16.63
N SER A 31 14.02 -0.86 16.65
CA SER A 31 15.21 0.00 16.73
C SER A 31 16.02 -0.24 18.00
N LYS A 32 15.35 -0.52 19.12
CA LYS A 32 16.05 -0.88 20.38
C LYS A 32 16.60 -2.30 20.35
N ALA A 33 15.91 -3.25 19.73
CA ALA A 33 16.32 -4.65 19.69
C ALA A 33 17.52 -4.89 18.74
N LEU A 34 17.52 -4.23 17.57
CA LEU A 34 18.54 -4.40 16.53
C LEU A 34 19.65 -3.34 16.60
N GLY A 35 19.50 -2.32 17.44
CA GLY A 35 20.33 -1.13 17.46
C GLY A 35 19.95 -0.14 16.36
N TYR A 36 20.25 1.14 16.60
CA TYR A 36 19.91 2.21 15.65
C TYR A 36 20.73 2.18 14.36
N GLY A 37 21.84 1.44 14.33
CA GLY A 37 22.69 1.28 13.15
C GLY A 37 22.16 0.28 12.11
N GLY A 38 21.11 -0.48 12.46
CA GLY A 38 20.60 -1.55 11.61
C GLY A 38 21.51 -2.77 11.52
N ILE A 39 21.13 -3.73 10.68
CA ILE A 39 21.85 -5.01 10.50
C ILE A 39 22.91 -4.89 9.38
N LEU A 40 22.70 -3.97 8.44
CA LEU A 40 23.54 -3.80 7.25
C LEU A 40 24.52 -2.64 7.42
N ASP A 41 25.73 -2.84 6.94
CA ASP A 41 26.75 -1.78 6.86
C ASP A 41 26.50 -0.94 5.60
N TYR A 42 25.94 0.26 5.80
CA TYR A 42 25.57 1.18 4.71
C TYR A 42 26.77 1.90 4.06
N SER A 43 27.99 1.63 4.50
CA SER A 43 29.20 2.08 3.80
C SER A 43 29.47 1.32 2.50
N LYS A 44 28.73 0.23 2.25
CA LYS A 44 28.83 -0.59 1.04
C LYS A 44 27.60 -0.40 0.15
N ASP A 45 27.82 -0.12 -1.13
CA ASP A 45 26.74 0.04 -2.12
C ASP A 45 25.81 -1.18 -2.20
N ILE A 46 26.36 -2.39 -2.04
CA ILE A 46 25.59 -3.63 -2.05
C ILE A 46 24.53 -3.66 -0.93
N SER A 47 24.82 -3.07 0.23
CA SER A 47 23.89 -3.00 1.35
C SER A 47 22.69 -2.10 1.06
N ILE A 48 22.91 -1.02 0.32
CA ILE A 48 21.85 -0.12 -0.13
C ILE A 48 20.93 -0.85 -1.11
N TRP A 49 21.48 -1.56 -2.09
CA TRP A 49 20.72 -2.37 -3.03
C TRP A 49 19.88 -3.45 -2.34
N LEU A 50 20.47 -4.19 -1.40
CA LEU A 50 19.76 -5.20 -0.62
C LEU A 50 18.63 -4.58 0.20
N SER A 51 18.87 -3.42 0.80
CA SER A 51 17.84 -2.68 1.55
C SER A 51 16.67 -2.24 0.66
N CYS A 52 16.93 -1.79 -0.56
CA CYS A 52 15.89 -1.42 -1.51
C CYS A 52 15.03 -2.63 -1.92
N LEU A 53 15.66 -3.77 -2.22
CA LEU A 53 14.98 -4.97 -2.65
C LEU A 53 14.15 -5.59 -1.52
N TYR A 54 14.81 -5.99 -0.43
CA TYR A 54 14.15 -6.66 0.69
C TYR A 54 13.23 -5.72 1.47
N GLY A 55 13.66 -4.48 1.67
CA GLY A 55 12.86 -3.45 2.32
C GLY A 55 11.59 -3.14 1.54
N GLY A 56 11.67 -3.03 0.21
CA GLY A 56 10.50 -2.82 -0.67
C GLY A 56 9.49 -3.97 -0.59
N VAL A 57 9.98 -5.23 -0.59
CA VAL A 57 9.10 -6.40 -0.46
C VAL A 57 8.46 -6.47 0.93
N LEU A 58 9.25 -6.38 2.01
CA LEU A 58 8.73 -6.48 3.38
C LEU A 58 7.77 -5.33 3.70
N SER A 59 8.12 -4.12 3.33
CA SER A 59 7.26 -2.94 3.48
C SER A 59 5.97 -3.09 2.68
N GLY A 60 6.05 -3.56 1.43
CA GLY A 60 4.90 -3.80 0.57
C GLY A 60 3.94 -4.85 1.10
N ILE A 61 4.45 -5.93 1.69
CA ILE A 61 3.63 -6.94 2.38
C ILE A 61 2.93 -6.31 3.59
N GLY A 62 3.68 -5.63 4.45
CA GLY A 62 3.13 -4.97 5.64
C GLY A 62 2.06 -3.96 5.30
N MET A 63 2.34 -3.06 4.36
CA MET A 63 1.39 -2.04 3.90
C MET A 63 0.15 -2.65 3.25
N GLY A 64 0.34 -3.68 2.40
CA GLY A 64 -0.77 -4.40 1.78
C GLY A 64 -1.71 -5.05 2.80
N LEU A 65 -1.18 -5.63 3.89
CA LEU A 65 -1.97 -6.21 4.98
C LEU A 65 -2.73 -5.14 5.78
N VAL A 66 -2.07 -4.03 6.10
CA VAL A 66 -2.71 -2.88 6.79
C VAL A 66 -3.87 -2.35 5.95
N MET A 67 -3.67 -2.16 4.66
CA MET A 67 -4.72 -1.69 3.76
C MET A 67 -5.87 -2.66 3.63
N LYS A 68 -5.59 -3.96 3.59
CA LYS A 68 -6.59 -5.00 3.54
C LYS A 68 -7.49 -5.02 4.77
N SER A 69 -6.98 -4.65 5.94
CA SER A 69 -7.78 -4.51 7.16
C SER A 69 -8.70 -3.28 7.16
N GLY A 70 -8.66 -2.48 6.09
CA GLY A 70 -9.39 -1.20 6.01
C GLY A 70 -8.80 -0.14 6.93
N SER A 71 -7.51 -0.24 7.20
CA SER A 71 -6.73 0.68 8.03
C SER A 71 -5.67 1.39 7.19
N ASN A 72 -4.97 2.35 7.77
CA ASN A 72 -3.78 2.97 7.20
C ASN A 72 -2.82 3.41 8.31
N THR A 73 -1.66 3.92 7.92
CA THR A 73 -0.63 4.42 8.83
C THR A 73 -0.75 5.91 9.13
N GLY A 74 -1.73 6.60 8.53
CA GLY A 74 -2.06 8.00 8.83
C GLY A 74 -1.24 9.05 8.07
N GLY A 75 -0.33 8.63 7.18
CA GLY A 75 0.55 9.50 6.40
C GLY A 75 0.00 9.85 5.00
N THR A 76 0.91 9.84 4.01
CA THR A 76 0.61 10.02 2.57
C THR A 76 -0.33 8.95 2.03
N ASP A 77 -0.46 7.84 2.74
CA ASP A 77 -1.37 6.73 2.47
C ASP A 77 -2.81 7.18 2.25
N ILE A 78 -3.26 8.19 3.02
CA ILE A 78 -4.61 8.74 2.90
C ILE A 78 -4.78 9.39 1.53
N ILE A 79 -3.77 10.10 1.06
CA ILE A 79 -3.78 10.77 -0.25
C ILE A 79 -3.83 9.71 -1.36
N ALA A 80 -3.00 8.67 -1.25
CA ALA A 80 -2.97 7.56 -2.20
C ALA A 80 -4.32 6.82 -2.25
N GLN A 81 -4.97 6.59 -1.11
CA GLN A 81 -6.30 5.97 -1.04
C GLN A 81 -7.39 6.84 -1.69
N ILE A 82 -7.36 8.14 -1.45
CA ILE A 82 -8.28 9.08 -2.08
C ILE A 82 -8.06 9.07 -3.59
N LEU A 83 -6.81 9.14 -4.04
CA LEU A 83 -6.45 9.10 -5.46
C LEU A 83 -6.96 7.81 -6.13
N ALA A 84 -6.71 6.64 -5.53
CA ALA A 84 -7.19 5.35 -6.03
C ALA A 84 -8.72 5.32 -6.17
N ARG A 85 -9.43 5.88 -5.20
CA ARG A 85 -10.90 5.90 -5.19
C ARG A 85 -11.49 6.77 -6.31
N TYR A 86 -10.87 7.91 -6.60
CA TYR A 86 -11.38 8.83 -7.62
C TYR A 86 -10.93 8.48 -9.04
N THR A 87 -9.74 7.92 -9.20
CA THR A 87 -9.15 7.65 -10.53
C THR A 87 -9.32 6.20 -11.00
N HIS A 88 -9.89 5.32 -10.17
CA HIS A 88 -10.09 3.89 -10.47
C HIS A 88 -8.78 3.13 -10.79
N ILE A 89 -7.63 3.70 -10.43
CA ILE A 89 -6.31 3.04 -10.54
C ILE A 89 -6.07 2.12 -9.34
N THR A 90 -5.11 1.20 -9.48
CA THR A 90 -4.78 0.30 -8.38
C THR A 90 -4.18 1.05 -7.20
N MET A 91 -4.36 0.51 -6.00
CA MET A 91 -3.85 1.10 -4.76
C MET A 91 -2.33 1.32 -4.82
N GLY A 92 -1.57 0.30 -5.26
CA GLY A 92 -0.12 0.43 -5.39
C GLY A 92 0.29 1.49 -6.40
N THR A 93 -0.41 1.61 -7.54
CA THR A 93 -0.14 2.67 -8.53
C THR A 93 -0.37 4.06 -7.94
N SER A 94 -1.40 4.22 -7.11
CA SER A 94 -1.65 5.48 -6.40
C SER A 94 -0.51 5.83 -5.44
N PHE A 95 0.02 4.84 -4.72
CA PHE A 95 1.22 5.03 -3.90
C PHE A 95 2.41 5.46 -4.75
N PHE A 96 2.66 4.76 -5.86
CA PHE A 96 3.77 5.09 -6.75
C PHE A 96 3.71 6.53 -7.26
N ILE A 97 2.52 7.04 -7.58
CA ILE A 97 2.32 8.42 -8.03
C ILE A 97 2.60 9.41 -6.90
N VAL A 98 2.01 9.19 -5.71
CA VAL A 98 2.16 10.10 -4.57
C VAL A 98 3.60 10.12 -4.08
N ASP A 99 4.19 8.94 -3.86
CA ASP A 99 5.58 8.81 -3.41
C ASP A 99 6.55 9.28 -4.49
N GLY A 100 6.25 9.05 -5.77
CA GLY A 100 7.05 9.51 -6.91
C GLY A 100 7.21 11.03 -6.94
N VAL A 101 6.15 11.78 -6.67
CA VAL A 101 6.22 13.25 -6.55
C VAL A 101 7.15 13.66 -5.41
N ILE A 102 7.05 12.98 -4.27
CA ILE A 102 7.90 13.25 -3.10
C ILE A 102 9.36 12.91 -3.40
N ILE A 103 9.61 11.76 -4.06
CA ILE A 103 10.95 11.32 -4.45
C ILE A 103 11.59 12.31 -5.42
N LEU A 104 10.86 12.78 -6.42
CA LEU A 104 11.36 13.79 -7.34
C LEU A 104 11.73 15.09 -6.62
N ALA A 105 10.89 15.56 -5.71
CA ALA A 105 11.19 16.75 -4.90
C ALA A 105 12.40 16.52 -3.99
N SER A 106 12.54 15.34 -3.38
CA SER A 106 13.66 14.99 -2.51
C SER A 106 14.98 14.84 -3.26
N GLY A 107 14.94 14.44 -4.54
CA GLY A 107 16.11 14.31 -5.39
C GLY A 107 16.90 15.63 -5.57
N PHE A 108 16.21 16.76 -5.53
CA PHE A 108 16.87 18.07 -5.54
C PHE A 108 17.64 18.38 -4.25
N ILE A 109 17.25 17.77 -3.12
CA ILE A 109 17.83 18.02 -1.80
C ILE A 109 18.92 17.00 -1.48
N PHE A 110 18.64 15.71 -1.71
CA PHE A 110 19.49 14.58 -1.31
C PHE A 110 20.36 14.04 -2.44
N GLY A 111 20.20 14.57 -3.65
CA GLY A 111 20.94 14.14 -4.83
C GLY A 111 20.24 13.02 -5.63
N ILE A 112 20.66 12.89 -6.89
CA ILE A 112 20.05 12.01 -7.88
C ILE A 112 20.21 10.54 -7.51
N GLU A 113 21.36 10.14 -6.94
CA GLU A 113 21.62 8.74 -6.55
C GLU A 113 20.59 8.24 -5.53
N SER A 114 20.34 9.04 -4.48
CA SER A 114 19.34 8.70 -3.46
C SER A 114 17.93 8.60 -4.03
N ALA A 115 17.58 9.47 -4.98
CA ALA A 115 16.30 9.43 -5.67
C ALA A 115 16.14 8.17 -6.53
N LEU A 116 17.20 7.72 -7.22
CA LEU A 116 17.18 6.49 -8.00
C LEU A 116 16.94 5.25 -7.13
N TYR A 117 17.62 5.13 -5.99
CA TYR A 117 17.36 4.04 -5.03
C TYR A 117 15.93 4.09 -4.49
N ALA A 118 15.42 5.28 -4.18
CA ALA A 118 14.06 5.46 -3.70
C ALA A 118 13.01 5.05 -4.76
N ILE A 119 13.25 5.34 -6.05
CA ILE A 119 12.37 4.91 -7.14
C ILE A 119 12.32 3.39 -7.23
N ILE A 120 13.47 2.70 -7.14
CA ILE A 120 13.54 1.24 -7.18
C ILE A 120 12.76 0.64 -6.00
N PHE A 121 12.99 1.15 -4.78
CA PHE A 121 12.25 0.75 -3.59
C PHE A 121 10.74 0.94 -3.80
N CYS A 122 10.32 2.11 -4.24
CA CYS A 122 8.92 2.46 -4.45
C CYS A 122 8.26 1.57 -5.51
N PHE A 123 8.96 1.24 -6.58
CA PHE A 123 8.47 0.31 -7.61
C PHE A 123 8.22 -1.09 -7.05
N ILE A 124 9.19 -1.65 -6.32
CA ILE A 124 9.08 -2.99 -5.70
C ILE A 124 7.94 -3.00 -4.67
N ASN A 125 7.87 -1.97 -3.84
CA ASN A 125 6.82 -1.79 -2.85
C ASN A 125 5.43 -1.77 -3.52
N THR A 126 5.27 -1.00 -4.58
CA THR A 126 4.03 -0.91 -5.38
C THR A 126 3.58 -2.26 -5.93
N VAL A 127 4.50 -2.99 -6.57
CA VAL A 127 4.20 -4.32 -7.13
C VAL A 127 3.79 -5.30 -6.02
N THR A 128 4.47 -5.24 -4.89
CA THR A 128 4.18 -6.12 -3.74
C THR A 128 2.83 -5.78 -3.11
N ILE A 129 2.50 -4.52 -2.89
CA ILE A 129 1.18 -4.08 -2.38
C ILE A 129 0.07 -4.60 -3.30
N ASN A 130 0.19 -4.39 -4.61
CA ASN A 130 -0.81 -4.85 -5.56
C ASN A 130 -0.97 -6.38 -5.52
N LYS A 131 0.11 -7.13 -5.45
CA LYS A 131 0.06 -8.60 -5.31
C LYS A 131 -0.62 -9.04 -4.02
N VAL A 132 -0.30 -8.42 -2.88
CA VAL A 132 -0.92 -8.75 -1.59
C VAL A 132 -2.41 -8.45 -1.59
N LEU A 133 -2.81 -7.30 -2.11
CA LEU A 133 -4.21 -6.91 -2.21
C LEU A 133 -5.00 -7.84 -3.15
N LEU A 134 -4.40 -8.26 -4.26
CA LEU A 134 -5.04 -9.15 -5.23
C LEU A 134 -5.05 -10.62 -4.75
N SER A 135 -3.93 -11.16 -4.28
CA SER A 135 -3.79 -12.58 -3.94
C SER A 135 -4.54 -12.99 -2.68
N MET A 136 -4.68 -12.08 -1.73
CA MET A 136 -5.40 -12.32 -0.49
C MET A 136 -6.85 -11.80 -0.52
N GLY A 137 -7.28 -11.19 -1.62
CA GLY A 137 -8.66 -10.74 -1.82
C GLY A 137 -9.58 -11.91 -2.14
N THR A 138 -10.53 -12.22 -1.27
CA THR A 138 -11.63 -13.15 -1.56
C THR A 138 -12.65 -12.59 -2.56
N ASN A 139 -12.49 -11.34 -2.95
CA ASN A 139 -13.38 -10.61 -3.84
C ASN A 139 -12.78 -10.44 -5.24
N TYR A 140 -12.46 -11.57 -5.91
CA TYR A 140 -12.46 -11.52 -7.36
C TYR A 140 -13.93 -11.40 -7.78
N ALA A 141 -14.35 -10.22 -8.23
CA ALA A 141 -15.56 -10.11 -9.01
C ALA A 141 -15.31 -10.90 -10.31
N LYS A 142 -15.73 -12.15 -10.33
CA LYS A 142 -15.73 -12.96 -11.55
C LYS A 142 -16.89 -12.44 -12.39
N THR A 143 -16.58 -11.73 -13.45
CA THR A 143 -17.58 -11.38 -14.46
C THR A 143 -17.79 -12.63 -15.30
N VAL A 144 -18.92 -13.27 -15.12
CA VAL A 144 -19.34 -14.40 -15.96
C VAL A 144 -20.23 -13.83 -17.04
N TYR A 145 -19.79 -13.92 -18.28
CA TYR A 145 -20.63 -13.61 -19.44
C TYR A 145 -21.49 -14.85 -19.74
N ILE A 146 -22.78 -14.77 -19.52
CA ILE A 146 -23.73 -15.81 -19.85
C ILE A 146 -24.41 -15.41 -21.16
N ILE A 147 -24.14 -16.14 -22.22
CA ILE A 147 -24.83 -16.01 -23.51
C ILE A 147 -25.92 -17.09 -23.51
N SER A 148 -27.17 -16.68 -23.44
CA SER A 148 -28.31 -17.59 -23.44
C SER A 148 -29.52 -16.94 -24.11
N ASP A 149 -30.29 -17.73 -24.80
CA ASP A 149 -31.52 -17.31 -25.46
C ASP A 149 -32.67 -17.07 -24.43
N ASN A 150 -32.53 -17.55 -23.17
CA ASN A 150 -33.51 -17.43 -22.08
C ASN A 150 -32.98 -16.61 -20.89
N LEU A 151 -32.71 -15.33 -21.12
CA LEU A 151 -32.16 -14.41 -20.10
C LEU A 151 -33.10 -14.16 -18.90
N GLU A 152 -34.43 -14.23 -19.11
CA GLU A 152 -35.41 -13.99 -18.05
C GLU A 152 -35.43 -15.10 -16.98
N GLU A 153 -35.24 -16.35 -17.37
CA GLU A 153 -35.24 -17.52 -16.47
C GLU A 153 -33.98 -17.53 -15.60
N ILE A 154 -32.83 -17.19 -16.17
CA ILE A 154 -31.54 -17.05 -15.46
C ILE A 154 -31.58 -15.88 -14.47
N GLY A 155 -32.28 -14.79 -14.82
CA GLY A 155 -32.45 -13.62 -13.94
C GLY A 155 -33.33 -13.91 -12.71
N LYS A 156 -34.29 -14.83 -12.81
CA LYS A 156 -35.12 -15.29 -11.69
C LYS A 156 -34.39 -16.17 -10.72
N ASP A 157 -33.59 -17.09 -11.24
CA ASP A 157 -32.80 -18.06 -10.42
C ASP A 157 -31.72 -17.35 -9.58
N ARG A 158 -31.14 -16.26 -10.10
CA ARG A 158 -30.17 -15.43 -9.37
C ARG A 158 -30.75 -14.76 -8.12
N LYS A 159 -32.04 -14.46 -8.10
CA LYS A 159 -32.71 -13.83 -6.94
C LYS A 159 -32.99 -14.83 -5.81
N SER A 160 -32.96 -16.12 -6.10
CA SER A 160 -33.21 -17.18 -5.12
C SER A 160 -31.97 -17.61 -4.33
N VAL A 161 -30.77 -17.18 -4.72
CA VAL A 161 -29.49 -17.61 -4.14
C VAL A 161 -28.85 -16.54 -3.22
N VAL A 162 -29.52 -15.41 -2.99
CA VAL A 162 -29.04 -14.36 -2.09
C VAL A 162 -29.86 -14.32 -0.83
#